data_f4d15b16568e89fa3757d9683498ce23
#
_entry.id   f4d15b16568e89fa3757d9683498ce23
#
_cell.length_a   1.000
_cell.length_b   1.000
_cell.length_c   1.000
_cell.angle_alpha   90.00
_cell.angle_beta   90.00
_cell.angle_gamma   90.00
#
_symmetry.space_group_name_H-M   'P 1'
#
loop_
_entity.id
_entity.type
_entity.pdbx_description
1 polymer ?
#
loop_
_entity_poly.entity_id
_entity_poly.type
_entity_poly.pdbx_seq_one_letter_code
_entity_poly.pdbx_strand_id
1 'polypeptide(L)'
;MQAILIGATGLTGGILLELLLAHEQVVGVITLSRKRVQNKHPKHTGHEVDLLDPASYSEHLKGTHLFICTGTTQAKTADKQEYYRIEHDLPLTVAQTALEKGIGAVIAISALGASPDSSFVYNRGKGDMERDIAALGFKQCYFVQPALIGGNRSESRPVERFFINVQRAIDPLMVGFLKKYRIIEPDTIAAAMLYIALHGDKDMRIESDRLKELAALQEKNNL
;
A
#
# COMPACT_ATOMS: atom_id res chain seq x y z
N MET A 1 15.73 9.94 1.33
CA MET A 1 14.63 9.48 0.47
C MET A 1 13.59 10.60 0.33
N GLN A 2 13.14 10.90 -0.90
CA GLN A 2 11.98 11.77 -1.14
C GLN A 2 10.81 10.85 -1.52
N ALA A 3 9.78 10.80 -0.70
CA ALA A 3 8.64 9.91 -0.87
C ALA A 3 7.47 10.61 -1.60
N ILE A 4 6.78 9.86 -2.44
CA ILE A 4 5.49 10.22 -3.01
C ILE A 4 4.48 9.18 -2.53
N LEU A 5 3.37 9.61 -1.99
CA LEU A 5 2.35 8.73 -1.40
C LEU A 5 0.96 9.03 -1.99
N ILE A 6 0.38 8.02 -2.62
CA ILE A 6 -1.04 8.01 -2.95
C ILE A 6 -1.81 7.13 -1.97
N GLY A 7 -3.04 7.51 -1.63
CA GLY A 7 -3.84 6.79 -0.64
C GLY A 7 -3.57 7.19 0.82
N ALA A 8 -2.93 8.33 1.08
CA ALA A 8 -2.64 8.84 2.43
C ALA A 8 -3.87 9.09 3.31
N THR A 9 -5.07 9.18 2.73
CA THR A 9 -6.34 9.31 3.47
C THR A 9 -6.91 7.95 3.91
N GLY A 10 -6.31 6.85 3.48
CA GLY A 10 -6.67 5.49 3.90
C GLY A 10 -6.03 5.11 5.23
N LEU A 11 -6.47 3.98 5.79
CA LEU A 11 -6.01 3.48 7.10
C LEU A 11 -4.49 3.27 7.12
N THR A 12 -3.98 2.40 6.26
CA THR A 12 -2.52 2.11 6.20
C THR A 12 -1.73 3.29 5.65
N GLY A 13 -2.25 3.98 4.61
CA GLY A 13 -1.54 5.12 4.01
C GLY A 13 -1.40 6.31 4.96
N GLY A 14 -2.39 6.56 5.84
CA GLY A 14 -2.28 7.59 6.87
C GLY A 14 -1.20 7.28 7.91
N ILE A 15 -1.12 6.03 8.36
CA ILE A 15 -0.07 5.58 9.28
C ILE A 15 1.30 5.66 8.61
N LEU A 16 1.40 5.22 7.35
CA LEU A 16 2.64 5.30 6.60
C LEU A 16 3.11 6.76 6.42
N LEU A 17 2.19 7.69 6.20
CA LEU A 17 2.51 9.13 6.14
C LEU A 17 3.23 9.59 7.40
N GLU A 18 2.67 9.29 8.58
CA GLU A 18 3.27 9.69 9.86
C GLU A 18 4.64 9.04 10.08
N LEU A 19 4.80 7.76 9.76
CA LEU A 19 6.09 7.07 9.85
C LEU A 19 7.14 7.69 8.91
N LEU A 20 6.77 8.00 7.67
CA LEU A 20 7.65 8.65 6.70
C LEU A 20 8.08 10.04 7.18
N LEU A 21 7.17 10.83 7.73
CA LEU A 21 7.45 12.18 8.23
C LEU A 21 8.39 12.16 9.44
N ALA A 22 8.25 11.19 10.32
CA ALA A 22 9.05 11.02 11.52
C ALA A 22 10.47 10.51 11.22
N HIS A 23 10.68 9.80 10.11
CA HIS A 23 11.95 9.11 9.84
C HIS A 23 13.03 10.07 9.35
N GLU A 24 14.27 9.99 9.91
CA GLU A 24 15.38 10.89 9.61
C GLU A 24 15.88 10.81 8.15
N GLN A 25 15.92 9.61 7.57
CA GLN A 25 16.37 9.40 6.19
C GLN A 25 15.34 9.85 5.14
N VAL A 26 14.13 10.25 5.57
CA VAL A 26 13.10 10.82 4.69
C VAL A 26 13.23 12.34 4.72
N VAL A 27 13.58 12.95 3.60
CA VAL A 27 13.79 14.39 3.47
C VAL A 27 12.52 15.15 3.12
N GLY A 28 11.52 14.46 2.54
CA GLY A 28 10.23 15.03 2.23
C GLY A 28 9.20 13.98 1.82
N VAL A 29 7.93 14.31 1.99
CA VAL A 29 6.78 13.48 1.60
C VAL A 29 5.79 14.32 0.81
N ILE A 30 5.53 13.93 -0.42
CA ILE A 30 4.49 14.51 -1.28
C ILE A 30 3.28 13.58 -1.26
N THR A 31 2.12 14.09 -0.87
CA THR A 31 0.86 13.33 -0.96
C THR A 31 0.02 13.83 -2.12
N LEU A 32 -0.48 12.90 -2.93
CA LEU A 32 -1.39 13.15 -4.05
C LEU A 32 -2.74 12.51 -3.74
N SER A 33 -3.81 13.28 -3.72
CA SER A 33 -5.14 12.78 -3.36
C SER A 33 -6.27 13.69 -3.84
N ARG A 34 -7.50 13.14 -3.94
CA ARG A 34 -8.72 13.84 -4.36
C ARG A 34 -9.15 14.97 -3.42
N LYS A 35 -8.69 14.94 -2.18
CA LYS A 35 -8.85 16.03 -1.20
C LYS A 35 -7.48 16.23 -0.57
N ARG A 36 -7.01 17.45 -0.55
CA ARG A 36 -5.69 17.79 -0.02
C ARG A 36 -5.53 17.29 1.40
N VAL A 37 -4.53 16.45 1.62
CA VAL A 37 -4.13 16.03 2.96
C VAL A 37 -3.50 17.22 3.66
N GLN A 38 -4.03 17.56 4.82
CA GLN A 38 -3.51 18.65 5.64
C GLN A 38 -2.64 18.05 6.75
N ASN A 39 -1.34 18.31 6.68
CA ASN A 39 -0.39 17.99 7.73
C ASN A 39 0.58 19.17 7.86
N LYS A 40 0.86 19.60 9.10
CA LYS A 40 1.69 20.79 9.37
C LYS A 40 3.17 20.46 9.43
N HIS A 41 3.56 19.19 9.24
CA HIS A 41 4.96 18.79 9.31
C HIS A 41 5.77 19.45 8.19
N PRO A 42 6.98 20.03 8.47
CA PRO A 42 7.76 20.77 7.47
C PRO A 42 8.21 19.92 6.27
N LYS A 43 8.32 18.62 6.42
CA LYS A 43 8.63 17.69 5.32
C LYS A 43 7.41 17.38 4.42
N HIS A 44 6.18 17.80 4.77
CA HIS A 44 4.97 17.43 4.05
C HIS A 44 4.57 18.47 3.01
N THR A 45 4.23 17.99 1.81
CA THR A 45 3.56 18.78 0.78
C THR A 45 2.38 18.00 0.23
N GLY A 46 1.17 18.51 0.41
CA GLY A 46 -0.06 17.88 -0.10
C GLY A 46 -0.58 18.57 -1.34
N HIS A 47 -0.95 17.80 -2.36
CA HIS A 47 -1.62 18.29 -3.57
C HIS A 47 -2.98 17.64 -3.73
N GLU A 48 -3.95 18.46 -4.12
CA GLU A 48 -5.27 17.99 -4.55
C GLU A 48 -5.23 17.76 -6.05
N VAL A 49 -5.50 16.51 -6.48
CA VAL A 49 -5.34 16.07 -7.85
C VAL A 49 -6.39 15.02 -8.22
N ASP A 50 -6.66 14.87 -9.51
CA ASP A 50 -7.35 13.71 -10.04
C ASP A 50 -6.31 12.62 -10.41
N LEU A 51 -6.27 11.54 -9.64
CA LEU A 51 -5.33 10.45 -9.88
C LEU A 51 -5.61 9.65 -11.18
N LEU A 52 -6.74 9.91 -11.83
CA LEU A 52 -7.08 9.33 -13.13
C LEU A 52 -6.65 10.23 -14.30
N ASP A 53 -6.25 11.46 -14.02
CA ASP A 53 -5.71 12.41 -15.00
C ASP A 53 -4.24 12.71 -14.72
N PRO A 54 -3.29 12.09 -15.45
CA PRO A 54 -1.86 12.33 -15.29
C PRO A 54 -1.45 13.80 -15.42
N ALA A 55 -2.18 14.60 -16.21
CA ALA A 55 -1.87 16.01 -16.38
C ALA A 55 -2.04 16.79 -15.05
N SER A 56 -2.94 16.34 -14.18
CA SER A 56 -3.22 16.98 -12.89
C SER A 56 -2.09 16.80 -11.86
N TYR A 57 -1.22 15.77 -12.01
CA TYR A 57 -0.22 15.43 -10.98
C TYR A 57 1.21 15.20 -11.48
N SER A 58 1.43 15.06 -12.77
CA SER A 58 2.77 14.73 -13.32
C SER A 58 3.86 15.69 -12.87
N GLU A 59 3.57 16.98 -12.75
CA GLU A 59 4.52 18.00 -12.30
C GLU A 59 4.83 17.93 -10.79
N HIS A 60 4.01 17.22 -10.03
CA HIS A 60 4.20 16.99 -8.60
C HIS A 60 4.96 15.70 -8.29
N LEU A 61 5.22 14.84 -9.28
CA LEU A 61 5.99 13.60 -9.15
C LEU A 61 7.50 13.91 -9.07
N LYS A 62 7.92 14.51 -7.95
CA LYS A 62 9.32 14.91 -7.68
C LYS A 62 9.84 14.11 -6.50
N GLY A 63 10.38 12.91 -6.75
CA GLY A 63 10.82 12.03 -5.68
C GLY A 63 11.66 10.86 -6.16
N THR A 64 11.95 9.97 -5.23
CA THR A 64 12.73 8.76 -5.49
C THR A 64 11.93 7.48 -5.31
N HIS A 65 10.88 7.52 -4.46
CA HIS A 65 10.06 6.37 -4.10
C HIS A 65 8.58 6.70 -4.20
N LEU A 66 7.84 5.85 -4.90
CA LEU A 66 6.38 5.91 -4.98
C LEU A 66 5.76 4.85 -4.06
N PHE A 67 4.89 5.29 -3.15
CA PHE A 67 4.06 4.43 -2.32
C PHE A 67 2.62 4.45 -2.81
N ILE A 68 2.08 3.27 -3.09
CA ILE A 68 0.70 3.08 -3.56
C ILE A 68 -0.11 2.39 -2.47
N CYS A 69 -0.91 3.18 -1.75
CA CYS A 69 -1.81 2.71 -0.69
C CYS A 69 -3.29 2.88 -1.07
N THR A 70 -3.58 2.99 -2.37
CA THR A 70 -4.96 3.09 -2.86
C THR A 70 -5.61 1.72 -2.89
N GLY A 71 -6.94 1.72 -2.72
CA GLY A 71 -7.78 0.54 -2.82
C GLY A 71 -9.20 0.86 -2.39
N THR A 72 -10.13 0.03 -2.80
CA THR A 72 -11.54 0.15 -2.42
C THR A 72 -12.10 -1.20 -1.98
N THR A 73 -13.34 -1.24 -1.58
CA THR A 73 -14.05 -2.49 -1.30
C THR A 73 -15.27 -2.60 -2.20
N GLN A 74 -15.69 -3.82 -2.54
CA GLN A 74 -16.93 -4.04 -3.32
C GLN A 74 -18.15 -3.38 -2.67
N ALA A 75 -18.13 -3.20 -1.34
CA ALA A 75 -19.20 -2.51 -0.62
C ALA A 75 -19.24 -1.00 -0.89
N LYS A 76 -18.08 -0.39 -1.21
CA LYS A 76 -17.97 1.05 -1.54
C LYS A 76 -18.09 1.30 -3.04
N THR A 77 -17.72 0.31 -3.85
CA THR A 77 -17.70 0.40 -5.31
C THR A 77 -18.38 -0.84 -5.88
N ALA A 78 -19.70 -0.76 -6.05
CA ALA A 78 -20.51 -1.91 -6.54
C ALA A 78 -20.33 -2.14 -8.03
N ASP A 79 -20.01 -1.12 -8.80
CA ASP A 79 -19.71 -1.24 -10.23
C ASP A 79 -18.37 -1.92 -10.44
N LYS A 80 -18.38 -3.00 -11.25
CA LYS A 80 -17.18 -3.82 -11.48
C LYS A 80 -16.11 -3.12 -12.30
N GLN A 81 -16.50 -2.24 -13.22
CA GLN A 81 -15.56 -1.51 -14.06
C GLN A 81 -14.86 -0.42 -13.23
N GLU A 82 -15.65 0.33 -12.44
CA GLU A 82 -15.10 1.33 -11.52
C GLU A 82 -14.22 0.67 -10.44
N TYR A 83 -14.62 -0.51 -9.96
CA TYR A 83 -13.81 -1.29 -9.03
C TYR A 83 -12.45 -1.66 -9.63
N TYR A 84 -12.43 -2.21 -10.86
CA TYR A 84 -11.20 -2.56 -11.57
C TYR A 84 -10.34 -1.33 -11.85
N ARG A 85 -10.96 -0.22 -12.24
CA ARG A 85 -10.29 1.05 -12.48
C ARG A 85 -9.53 1.56 -11.24
N ILE A 86 -10.11 1.42 -10.05
CA ILE A 86 -9.46 1.84 -8.79
C ILE A 86 -8.37 0.86 -8.37
N GLU A 87 -8.58 -0.46 -8.54
CA GLU A 87 -7.64 -1.47 -8.06
C GLU A 87 -6.50 -1.77 -9.02
N HIS A 88 -6.63 -1.46 -10.30
CA HIS A 88 -5.66 -1.75 -11.35
C HIS A 88 -5.25 -0.49 -12.13
N ASP A 89 -6.18 0.17 -12.86
CA ASP A 89 -5.80 1.21 -13.82
C ASP A 89 -5.17 2.42 -13.15
N LEU A 90 -5.74 2.89 -12.04
CA LEU A 90 -5.22 4.03 -11.29
C LEU A 90 -3.79 3.78 -10.75
N PRO A 91 -3.50 2.70 -10.01
CA PRO A 91 -2.14 2.37 -9.59
C PRO A 91 -1.16 2.27 -10.75
N LEU A 92 -1.56 1.60 -11.84
CA LEU A 92 -0.71 1.42 -13.03
C LEU A 92 -0.39 2.77 -13.68
N THR A 93 -1.40 3.61 -13.92
CA THR A 93 -1.21 4.93 -14.55
C THR A 93 -0.30 5.83 -13.72
N VAL A 94 -0.47 5.84 -12.39
CA VAL A 94 0.41 6.63 -11.52
C VAL A 94 1.83 6.08 -11.51
N ALA A 95 2.00 4.75 -11.47
CA ALA A 95 3.32 4.12 -11.52
C ALA A 95 4.03 4.40 -12.85
N GLN A 96 3.33 4.29 -13.97
CA GLN A 96 3.86 4.60 -15.30
C GLN A 96 4.34 6.04 -15.39
N THR A 97 3.50 7.00 -15.01
CA THR A 97 3.86 8.42 -14.99
C THR A 97 5.04 8.70 -14.05
N ALA A 98 5.09 8.04 -12.91
CA ALA A 98 6.19 8.18 -11.95
C ALA A 98 7.53 7.68 -12.53
N LEU A 99 7.51 6.54 -13.23
CA LEU A 99 8.69 6.01 -13.90
C LEU A 99 9.19 6.96 -15.01
N GLU A 100 8.28 7.52 -15.81
CA GLU A 100 8.59 8.53 -16.83
C GLU A 100 9.24 9.80 -16.25
N LYS A 101 8.86 10.16 -15.00
CA LYS A 101 9.49 11.27 -14.24
C LYS A 101 10.78 10.86 -13.52
N GLY A 102 11.28 9.63 -13.73
CA GLY A 102 12.56 9.16 -13.22
C GLY A 102 12.52 8.58 -11.80
N ILE A 103 11.33 8.31 -11.24
CA ILE A 103 11.20 7.65 -9.94
C ILE A 103 11.62 6.19 -10.09
N GLY A 104 12.63 5.76 -9.31
CA GLY A 104 13.25 4.45 -9.46
C GLY A 104 12.66 3.33 -8.62
N ALA A 105 11.83 3.67 -7.62
CA ALA A 105 11.29 2.69 -6.69
C ALA A 105 9.76 2.79 -6.55
N VAL A 106 9.06 1.65 -6.51
CA VAL A 106 7.63 1.55 -6.23
C VAL A 106 7.36 0.48 -5.18
N ILE A 107 6.56 0.84 -4.18
CA ILE A 107 6.06 -0.06 -3.14
C ILE A 107 4.53 0.03 -3.12
N ALA A 108 3.83 -1.02 -3.53
CA ALA A 108 2.39 -1.01 -3.67
C ALA A 108 1.70 -2.01 -2.74
N ILE A 109 0.59 -1.61 -2.14
CA ILE A 109 -0.28 -2.53 -1.38
C ILE A 109 -1.08 -3.37 -2.38
N SER A 110 -0.87 -4.67 -2.28
CA SER A 110 -1.60 -5.70 -2.98
C SER A 110 -2.44 -6.55 -2.00
N ALA A 111 -2.58 -7.82 -2.23
CA ALA A 111 -3.31 -8.74 -1.36
C ALA A 111 -2.70 -10.14 -1.39
N LEU A 112 -2.79 -10.85 -0.29
CA LEU A 112 -2.45 -12.27 -0.25
C LEU A 112 -3.29 -13.06 -1.25
N GLY A 113 -2.64 -13.85 -2.10
CA GLY A 113 -3.28 -14.61 -3.17
C GLY A 113 -3.64 -13.78 -4.41
N ALA A 114 -3.06 -12.58 -4.58
CA ALA A 114 -3.16 -11.81 -5.82
C ALA A 114 -2.60 -12.64 -6.99
N SER A 115 -3.42 -12.80 -8.03
CA SER A 115 -3.05 -13.55 -9.25
C SER A 115 -3.95 -13.14 -10.40
N PRO A 116 -3.41 -12.92 -11.62
CA PRO A 116 -4.22 -12.66 -12.82
C PRO A 116 -5.21 -13.81 -13.13
N ASP A 117 -4.86 -15.04 -12.73
CA ASP A 117 -5.67 -16.23 -12.96
C ASP A 117 -6.72 -16.48 -11.87
N SER A 118 -6.83 -15.61 -10.89
CA SER A 118 -7.76 -15.78 -9.77
C SER A 118 -9.21 -15.72 -10.22
N SER A 119 -10.04 -16.65 -9.74
CA SER A 119 -11.50 -16.62 -9.90
C SER A 119 -12.16 -15.47 -9.12
N PHE A 120 -11.49 -14.98 -8.08
CA PHE A 120 -11.96 -13.86 -7.27
C PHE A 120 -11.58 -12.54 -7.94
N VAL A 121 -12.57 -11.69 -8.23
CA VAL A 121 -12.38 -10.40 -8.94
C VAL A 121 -11.35 -9.52 -8.24
N TYR A 122 -11.37 -9.47 -6.90
CA TYR A 122 -10.40 -8.71 -6.11
C TYR A 122 -8.96 -9.19 -6.33
N ASN A 123 -8.72 -10.49 -6.13
CA ASN A 123 -7.38 -11.06 -6.27
C ASN A 123 -6.89 -11.00 -7.72
N ARG A 124 -7.79 -11.09 -8.69
CA ARG A 124 -7.45 -10.94 -10.11
C ARG A 124 -7.03 -9.50 -10.42
N GLY A 125 -7.81 -8.50 -10.01
CA GLY A 125 -7.45 -7.09 -10.22
C GLY A 125 -6.12 -6.72 -9.57
N LYS A 126 -5.85 -7.22 -8.36
CA LYS A 126 -4.54 -7.04 -7.70
C LYS A 126 -3.43 -7.79 -8.44
N GLY A 127 -3.69 -8.99 -8.93
CA GLY A 127 -2.74 -9.76 -9.73
C GLY A 127 -2.39 -9.08 -11.06
N ASP A 128 -3.40 -8.54 -11.76
CA ASP A 128 -3.20 -7.75 -12.98
C ASP A 128 -2.35 -6.50 -12.68
N MET A 129 -2.66 -5.75 -11.62
CA MET A 129 -1.88 -4.59 -11.17
C MET A 129 -0.41 -4.97 -10.91
N GLU A 130 -0.15 -6.05 -10.18
CA GLU A 130 1.21 -6.51 -9.90
C GLU A 130 1.97 -6.88 -11.17
N ARG A 131 1.33 -7.64 -12.08
CA ARG A 131 1.92 -8.04 -13.36
C ARG A 131 2.32 -6.81 -14.18
N ASP A 132 1.40 -5.87 -14.32
CA ASP A 132 1.59 -4.75 -15.23
C ASP A 132 2.55 -3.69 -14.68
N ILE A 133 2.53 -3.41 -13.37
CA ILE A 133 3.53 -2.55 -12.72
C ILE A 133 4.92 -3.20 -12.74
N ALA A 134 5.03 -4.51 -12.52
CA ALA A 134 6.31 -5.22 -12.61
C ALA A 134 6.92 -5.15 -14.03
N ALA A 135 6.08 -5.18 -15.07
CA ALA A 135 6.49 -5.06 -16.46
C ALA A 135 7.03 -3.67 -16.83
N LEU A 136 6.77 -2.62 -16.05
CA LEU A 136 7.30 -1.27 -16.29
C LEU A 136 8.82 -1.18 -16.11
N GLY A 137 9.44 -2.06 -15.30
CA GLY A 137 10.89 -2.12 -15.15
C GLY A 137 11.48 -1.13 -14.13
N PHE A 138 10.79 -0.84 -13.04
CA PHE A 138 11.37 -0.11 -11.91
C PHE A 138 12.64 -0.79 -11.39
N LYS A 139 13.62 -0.01 -10.95
CA LYS A 139 14.85 -0.55 -10.32
C LYS A 139 14.54 -1.30 -9.03
N GLN A 140 13.53 -0.83 -8.29
CA GLN A 140 13.01 -1.44 -7.08
C GLN A 140 11.48 -1.50 -7.19
N CYS A 141 10.93 -2.71 -7.20
CA CYS A 141 9.49 -2.94 -7.35
C CYS A 141 9.05 -3.95 -6.31
N TYR A 142 8.16 -3.54 -5.39
CA TYR A 142 7.71 -4.38 -4.30
C TYR A 142 6.19 -4.32 -4.15
N PHE A 143 5.58 -5.50 -3.98
CA PHE A 143 4.16 -5.66 -3.69
C PHE A 143 4.00 -6.26 -2.30
N VAL A 144 3.45 -5.49 -1.38
CA VAL A 144 3.11 -6.01 -0.05
C VAL A 144 1.75 -6.70 -0.13
N GLN A 145 1.71 -7.98 0.20
CA GLN A 145 0.55 -8.85 0.09
C GLN A 145 -0.01 -9.19 1.50
N PRO A 146 -0.69 -8.25 2.17
CA PRO A 146 -1.29 -8.51 3.47
C PRO A 146 -2.42 -9.52 3.33
N ALA A 147 -2.59 -10.34 4.37
CA ALA A 147 -3.79 -11.12 4.62
C ALA A 147 -4.95 -10.20 5.03
N LEU A 148 -5.90 -10.69 5.80
CA LEU A 148 -6.97 -9.87 6.34
C LEU A 148 -6.39 -8.75 7.21
N ILE A 149 -6.65 -7.51 6.81
CA ILE A 149 -6.17 -6.32 7.52
C ILE A 149 -7.08 -6.08 8.72
N GLY A 150 -6.50 -6.10 9.92
CA GLY A 150 -7.14 -5.70 11.15
C GLY A 150 -7.41 -4.20 11.21
N GLY A 151 -7.78 -3.72 12.38
CA GLY A 151 -7.99 -2.29 12.67
C GLY A 151 -9.44 -1.86 12.66
N ASN A 152 -9.72 -0.81 13.45
CA ASN A 152 -11.04 -0.17 13.54
C ASN A 152 -11.21 0.80 12.34
N ARG A 153 -11.80 0.32 11.26
CA ARG A 153 -12.37 1.24 10.27
C ARG A 153 -13.60 1.89 10.88
N SER A 154 -13.69 3.22 10.82
CA SER A 154 -14.85 3.98 11.33
C SER A 154 -16.21 3.52 10.76
N GLU A 155 -16.20 2.70 9.74
CA GLU A 155 -17.37 2.15 9.03
C GLU A 155 -17.45 0.61 9.11
N SER A 156 -16.84 -0.03 10.15
CA SER A 156 -16.90 -1.49 10.26
C SER A 156 -18.33 -1.97 10.55
N ARG A 157 -18.84 -2.80 9.64
CA ARG A 157 -20.13 -3.47 9.81
C ARG A 157 -20.03 -4.53 10.91
N PRO A 158 -21.09 -4.81 11.68
CA PRO A 158 -21.06 -5.83 12.76
C PRO A 158 -20.60 -7.21 12.26
N VAL A 159 -20.91 -7.55 11.01
CA VAL A 159 -20.49 -8.81 10.36
C VAL A 159 -18.97 -8.87 10.16
N GLU A 160 -18.32 -7.79 9.68
CA GLU A 160 -16.86 -7.75 9.54
C GLU A 160 -16.14 -7.89 10.89
N ARG A 161 -16.66 -7.23 11.93
CA ARG A 161 -16.12 -7.37 13.31
C ARG A 161 -16.24 -8.80 13.83
N PHE A 162 -17.35 -9.46 13.55
CA PHE A 162 -17.53 -10.86 13.94
C PHE A 162 -16.48 -11.75 13.26
N PHE A 163 -16.28 -11.61 11.94
CA PHE A 163 -15.27 -12.39 11.22
C PHE A 163 -13.84 -12.09 11.70
N ILE A 164 -13.50 -10.82 11.95
CA ILE A 164 -12.21 -10.45 12.52
C ILE A 164 -12.00 -11.07 13.90
N ASN A 165 -13.01 -11.08 14.76
CA ASN A 165 -12.91 -11.68 16.08
C ASN A 165 -12.77 -13.20 16.03
N VAL A 166 -13.52 -13.88 15.15
CA VAL A 166 -13.37 -15.32 14.91
C VAL A 166 -11.97 -15.63 14.38
N GLN A 167 -11.50 -14.87 13.38
CA GLN A 167 -10.15 -15.03 12.84
C GLN A 167 -9.08 -14.84 13.92
N ARG A 168 -9.18 -13.80 14.75
CA ARG A 168 -8.25 -13.58 15.89
C ARG A 168 -8.23 -14.75 16.87
N ALA A 169 -9.37 -15.40 17.10
CA ALA A 169 -9.43 -16.56 17.98
C ALA A 169 -8.69 -17.79 17.41
N ILE A 170 -8.66 -17.96 16.10
CA ILE A 170 -7.97 -19.07 15.44
C ILE A 170 -6.52 -18.74 15.02
N ASP A 171 -6.14 -17.47 14.97
CA ASP A 171 -4.78 -17.02 14.60
C ASP A 171 -3.66 -17.76 15.36
N PRO A 172 -3.73 -18.01 16.68
CA PRO A 172 -2.68 -18.74 17.39
C PRO A 172 -2.48 -20.18 16.89
N LEU A 173 -3.53 -20.80 16.33
CA LEU A 173 -3.49 -22.16 15.79
C LEU A 173 -2.86 -22.21 14.37
N MET A 174 -2.75 -21.06 13.70
CA MET A 174 -2.13 -20.95 12.38
C MET A 174 -0.62 -20.94 12.49
N VAL A 175 0.01 -22.14 12.44
CA VAL A 175 1.46 -22.33 12.52
C VAL A 175 2.07 -22.77 11.18
N GLY A 176 3.39 -22.71 11.04
CA GLY A 176 4.08 -23.07 9.82
C GLY A 176 3.63 -22.22 8.64
N PHE A 177 3.28 -22.83 7.52
CA PHE A 177 2.84 -22.16 6.28
C PHE A 177 1.51 -21.42 6.41
N LEU A 178 0.72 -21.69 7.46
CA LEU A 178 -0.54 -20.98 7.73
C LEU A 178 -0.33 -19.59 8.36
N LYS A 179 0.86 -19.27 8.84
CA LYS A 179 1.17 -17.97 9.47
C LYS A 179 0.84 -16.78 8.57
N LYS A 180 1.01 -16.92 7.28
CA LYS A 180 0.73 -15.87 6.29
C LYS A 180 -0.76 -15.48 6.21
N TYR A 181 -1.68 -16.32 6.68
CA TYR A 181 -3.12 -16.04 6.71
C TYR A 181 -3.60 -15.36 8.00
N ARG A 182 -2.71 -15.19 8.99
CA ARG A 182 -3.04 -14.46 10.22
C ARG A 182 -3.38 -13.01 9.92
N ILE A 183 -4.28 -12.45 10.71
CA ILE A 183 -4.57 -11.01 10.66
C ILE A 183 -3.27 -10.21 10.80
N ILE A 184 -3.17 -9.16 10.00
CA ILE A 184 -2.07 -8.19 10.05
C ILE A 184 -2.64 -6.80 10.33
N GLU A 185 -2.01 -6.07 11.26
CA GLU A 185 -2.47 -4.73 11.60
C GLU A 185 -1.91 -3.70 10.59
N PRO A 186 -2.64 -2.59 10.34
CA PRO A 186 -2.20 -1.56 9.40
C PRO A 186 -0.85 -0.93 9.74
N ASP A 187 -0.56 -0.79 11.05
CA ASP A 187 0.73 -0.28 11.56
C ASP A 187 1.88 -1.19 11.14
N THR A 188 1.68 -2.51 11.24
CA THR A 188 2.66 -3.51 10.80
C THR A 188 2.93 -3.41 9.30
N ILE A 189 1.87 -3.23 8.48
CA ILE A 189 2.04 -3.07 7.03
C ILE A 189 2.82 -1.79 6.73
N ALA A 190 2.45 -0.68 7.36
CA ALA A 190 3.10 0.61 7.15
C ALA A 190 4.58 0.59 7.56
N ALA A 191 4.90 -0.01 8.72
CA ALA A 191 6.28 -0.18 9.18
C ALA A 191 7.10 -1.05 8.21
N ALA A 192 6.54 -2.16 7.73
CA ALA A 192 7.19 -3.01 6.74
C ALA A 192 7.43 -2.25 5.42
N MET A 193 6.47 -1.46 4.92
CA MET A 193 6.63 -0.66 3.71
C MET A 193 7.77 0.37 3.85
N LEU A 194 7.89 1.01 5.01
CA LEU A 194 9.01 1.90 5.30
C LEU A 194 10.35 1.14 5.31
N TYR A 195 10.42 0.00 5.99
CA TYR A 195 11.62 -0.84 6.00
C TYR A 195 12.06 -1.25 4.59
N ILE A 196 11.11 -1.73 3.77
CA ILE A 196 11.36 -2.14 2.38
C ILE A 196 11.91 -0.97 1.55
N ALA A 197 11.38 0.24 1.73
CA ALA A 197 11.85 1.42 1.01
C ALA A 197 13.28 1.81 1.36
N LEU A 198 13.71 1.56 2.61
CA LEU A 198 15.04 1.92 3.10
C LEU A 198 16.10 0.85 2.82
N HIS A 199 15.71 -0.43 2.88
CA HIS A 199 16.64 -1.57 2.87
C HIS A 199 16.42 -2.54 1.71
N GLY A 200 15.26 -2.49 1.05
CA GLY A 200 14.84 -3.50 0.08
C GLY A 200 14.40 -4.81 0.72
N ASP A 201 14.01 -5.75 -0.11
CA ASP A 201 13.86 -7.16 0.22
C ASP A 201 14.31 -8.01 -0.99
N LYS A 202 14.61 -9.29 -0.76
CA LYS A 202 15.00 -10.23 -1.82
C LYS A 202 13.82 -10.60 -2.73
N ASP A 203 12.61 -10.56 -2.18
CA ASP A 203 11.40 -10.97 -2.87
C ASP A 203 10.60 -9.73 -3.31
N MET A 204 10.14 -9.73 -4.57
CA MET A 204 9.28 -8.68 -5.12
C MET A 204 7.89 -8.71 -4.48
N ARG A 205 7.37 -9.92 -4.17
CA ARG A 205 6.06 -10.14 -3.54
C ARG A 205 6.28 -10.57 -2.10
N ILE A 206 5.79 -9.77 -1.17
CA ILE A 206 6.08 -9.90 0.25
C ILE A 206 4.79 -10.24 0.99
N GLU A 207 4.65 -11.51 1.37
CA GLU A 207 3.47 -12.02 2.06
C GLU A 207 3.40 -11.59 3.53
N SER A 208 2.26 -11.75 4.14
CA SER A 208 1.89 -11.22 5.45
C SER A 208 2.80 -11.62 6.61
N ASP A 209 3.34 -12.83 6.61
CA ASP A 209 4.29 -13.30 7.62
C ASP A 209 5.65 -12.59 7.49
N ARG A 210 6.14 -12.43 6.27
CA ARG A 210 7.37 -11.67 6.02
C ARG A 210 7.20 -10.19 6.36
N LEU A 211 6.03 -9.59 6.08
CA LEU A 211 5.74 -8.22 6.47
C LEU A 211 5.86 -8.01 8.00
N LYS A 212 5.41 -8.98 8.80
CA LYS A 212 5.55 -8.92 10.27
C LYS A 212 7.01 -8.95 10.71
N GLU A 213 7.85 -9.75 10.05
CA GLU A 213 9.29 -9.79 10.31
C GLU A 213 9.96 -8.46 9.98
N LEU A 214 9.66 -7.87 8.81
CA LEU A 214 10.24 -6.60 8.38
C LEU A 214 9.79 -5.43 9.27
N ALA A 215 8.54 -5.41 9.71
CA ALA A 215 8.04 -4.42 10.67
C ALA A 215 8.80 -4.49 12.00
N ALA A 216 9.04 -5.70 12.53
CA ALA A 216 9.81 -5.88 13.76
C ALA A 216 11.27 -5.44 13.62
N LEU A 217 11.87 -5.55 12.42
CA LEU A 217 13.20 -5.00 12.15
C LEU A 217 13.18 -3.46 12.10
N GLN A 218 12.13 -2.87 11.53
CA GLN A 218 11.96 -1.40 11.50
C GLN A 218 11.86 -0.81 12.92
N GLU A 219 11.09 -1.47 13.80
CA GLU A 219 10.96 -1.03 15.19
C GLU A 219 12.31 -1.05 15.94
N LYS A 220 13.12 -2.09 15.71
CA LYS A 220 14.47 -2.19 16.33
C LYS A 220 15.44 -1.13 15.82
N ASN A 221 15.31 -0.72 14.56
CA ASN A 221 16.18 0.31 13.98
C ASN A 221 15.82 1.74 14.44
N ASN A 222 14.63 1.93 15.01
CA ASN A 222 14.17 3.21 15.54
C ASN A 222 14.49 3.39 17.05
N LEU A 223 15.10 2.38 17.72
CA LEU A 223 15.59 2.41 19.11
C LEU A 223 17.06 2.71 19.18
#